data_90e2f927b81c5fb42c0dba7f817966b4
#
_entry.id   90e2f927b81c5fb42c0dba7f817966b4
#
_cell.length_a   1.000
_cell.length_b   1.000
_cell.length_c   1.000
_cell.angle_alpha   90.00
_cell.angle_beta   90.00
_cell.angle_gamma   90.00
#
_symmetry.space_group_name_H-M   'P 1'
#
loop_
_entity.id
_entity.type
_entity.pdbx_description
1 polymer ?
#
loop_
_entity_poly.entity_id
_entity_poly.type
_entity_poly.pdbx_seq_one_letter_code
_entity_poly.pdbx_strand_id
1 'polypeptide(L)'
;MRISTRGKVLLVGACMLAGASGWAQQSQKPVVPDTVSTDLAVTFAAERFQVLPGPASMWFKGGGADAAVTFKSGMGIAASLTGDHASNVTPGVDANKITYLAGPRYTWTAWQGHTGAADNQRMQIFGQGLFGWTHGFNGVYPTTSGVTSSAKALAMQVGGGLNIYFTRNFGIRLLEADYVRTVLPNGSTNSQNDLRLSVGLTYHIGRR
;
A
#
# COMPACT_ATOMS: atom_id res chain seq x y z
N MET A 1 0.49 -57.22 -11.54
CA MET A 1 1.36 -56.32 -12.36
C MET A 1 1.20 -54.90 -11.82
N ARG A 2 2.25 -54.40 -11.16
CA ARG A 2 2.30 -53.06 -10.54
C ARG A 2 2.62 -52.02 -11.58
N ILE A 3 1.91 -50.89 -11.64
CA ILE A 3 2.46 -49.62 -12.12
C ILE A 3 1.97 -48.49 -11.23
N SER A 4 2.88 -47.98 -10.48
CA SER A 4 2.77 -46.75 -9.67
C SER A 4 3.04 -45.54 -10.59
N THR A 5 2.19 -44.51 -10.52
CA THR A 5 2.50 -43.22 -11.12
C THR A 5 2.33 -42.14 -10.06
N ARG A 6 3.44 -41.72 -9.50
CA ARG A 6 3.55 -40.58 -8.56
C ARG A 6 3.52 -39.27 -9.34
N GLY A 7 2.44 -38.53 -9.22
CA GLY A 7 2.38 -37.12 -9.65
C GLY A 7 3.18 -36.22 -8.68
N LYS A 8 4.20 -35.56 -9.17
CA LYS A 8 4.98 -34.57 -8.41
C LYS A 8 4.23 -33.24 -8.42
N VAL A 9 3.68 -32.88 -7.28
CA VAL A 9 3.21 -31.52 -7.01
C VAL A 9 4.44 -30.68 -6.69
N LEU A 10 4.73 -29.69 -7.52
CA LEU A 10 5.79 -28.74 -7.30
C LEU A 10 5.29 -27.66 -6.36
N LEU A 11 5.71 -27.77 -5.10
CA LEU A 11 5.46 -26.79 -4.05
C LEU A 11 6.55 -25.71 -4.13
N VAL A 12 6.21 -24.55 -4.66
CA VAL A 12 7.07 -23.35 -4.52
C VAL A 12 6.79 -22.74 -3.15
N GLY A 13 7.49 -23.23 -2.15
CA GLY A 13 7.50 -22.67 -0.81
C GLY A 13 8.54 -21.58 -0.72
N ALA A 14 8.11 -20.37 -0.39
CA ALA A 14 9.01 -19.28 -0.03
C ALA A 14 9.75 -19.61 1.26
N CYS A 15 11.05 -19.90 1.20
CA CYS A 15 11.93 -20.01 2.34
C CYS A 15 12.22 -18.63 2.92
N MET A 16 11.65 -18.35 4.08
CA MET A 16 12.09 -17.33 5.01
C MET A 16 12.28 -17.99 6.37
N LEU A 17 13.42 -18.61 6.58
CA LEU A 17 13.97 -18.87 7.93
C LEU A 17 15.47 -19.07 7.80
N ALA A 18 16.21 -18.02 8.14
CA ALA A 18 17.65 -18.04 8.24
C ALA A 18 18.08 -18.76 9.51
N GLY A 19 18.69 -19.91 9.36
CA GLY A 19 19.48 -20.55 10.41
C GLY A 19 20.80 -19.80 10.62
N ALA A 20 21.05 -19.37 11.83
CA ALA A 20 22.33 -18.83 12.26
C ALA A 20 23.37 -19.94 12.33
N SER A 21 24.35 -19.92 11.45
CA SER A 21 25.64 -20.59 11.65
C SER A 21 26.73 -19.60 11.25
N GLY A 22 27.51 -19.22 12.26
CA GLY A 22 28.58 -18.25 12.17
C GLY A 22 29.72 -18.73 11.29
N TRP A 23 29.96 -17.99 10.24
CA TRP A 23 31.25 -17.87 9.57
C TRP A 23 31.53 -16.37 9.46
N ALA A 24 32.67 -15.97 9.97
CA ALA A 24 33.18 -14.62 9.84
C ALA A 24 33.45 -14.34 8.35
N GLN A 25 32.44 -13.94 7.61
CA GLN A 25 32.61 -13.34 6.31
C GLN A 25 32.80 -11.84 6.51
N GLN A 26 33.94 -11.34 6.04
CA GLN A 26 34.17 -9.91 5.86
C GLN A 26 32.91 -9.28 5.29
N SER A 27 32.39 -8.32 6.02
CA SER A 27 31.25 -7.51 5.60
C SER A 27 31.60 -6.74 4.33
N GLN A 28 31.47 -7.38 3.18
CA GLN A 28 31.28 -6.63 1.95
C GLN A 28 29.94 -5.92 2.11
N LYS A 29 30.01 -4.58 2.26
CA LYS A 29 28.81 -3.75 2.12
C LYS A 29 28.09 -4.20 0.86
N PRO A 30 26.81 -4.58 0.92
CA PRO A 30 26.06 -4.89 -0.29
C PRO A 30 26.21 -3.72 -1.24
N VAL A 31 26.79 -3.96 -2.40
CA VAL A 31 26.86 -2.99 -3.49
C VAL A 31 25.42 -2.87 -3.98
N VAL A 32 24.68 -1.93 -3.39
CA VAL A 32 23.37 -1.57 -3.93
C VAL A 32 23.66 -0.96 -5.31
N PRO A 33 23.16 -1.53 -6.39
CA PRO A 33 23.36 -0.96 -7.71
C PRO A 33 22.97 0.52 -7.70
N ASP A 34 23.79 1.40 -8.22
CA ASP A 34 23.55 2.87 -8.29
C ASP A 34 22.26 3.26 -9.06
N THR A 35 21.45 2.26 -9.43
CA THR A 35 20.27 2.37 -10.29
C THR A 35 18.94 2.17 -9.55
N VAL A 36 18.96 1.85 -8.25
CA VAL A 36 17.74 1.52 -7.49
C VAL A 36 17.65 2.43 -6.26
N SER A 37 16.48 3.00 -6.05
CA SER A 37 16.13 3.71 -4.82
C SER A 37 14.90 3.12 -4.16
N THR A 38 14.80 3.28 -2.84
CA THR A 38 13.66 2.82 -2.05
C THR A 38 13.07 4.00 -1.30
N ASP A 39 11.77 4.18 -1.42
CA ASP A 39 11.01 5.18 -0.67
C ASP A 39 10.09 4.45 0.32
N LEU A 40 10.16 4.83 1.58
CA LEU A 40 9.26 4.39 2.64
C LEU A 40 8.39 5.58 3.03
N ALA A 41 7.13 5.33 3.33
CA ALA A 41 6.25 6.38 3.85
C ALA A 41 5.35 5.84 4.96
N VAL A 42 5.07 6.70 5.94
CA VAL A 42 4.02 6.49 6.93
C VAL A 42 3.02 7.62 6.76
N THR A 43 1.76 7.26 6.55
CA THR A 43 0.72 8.21 6.17
C THR A 43 -0.44 8.18 7.16
N PHE A 44 -1.07 9.33 7.33
CA PHE A 44 -2.41 9.46 7.84
C PHE A 44 -3.37 9.66 6.67
N ALA A 45 -4.48 8.95 6.64
CA ALA A 45 -5.43 8.95 5.55
C ALA A 45 -6.86 9.25 6.02
N ALA A 46 -7.60 9.93 5.15
CA ALA A 46 -9.04 10.05 5.23
C ALA A 46 -9.64 9.51 3.92
N GLU A 47 -10.57 8.56 4.05
CA GLU A 47 -11.23 7.92 2.91
C GLU A 47 -12.73 8.19 2.98
N ARG A 48 -13.29 8.76 1.91
CA ARG A 48 -14.72 8.96 1.78
C ARG A 48 -15.35 7.71 1.20
N PHE A 49 -16.17 7.07 2.00
CA PHE A 49 -16.82 5.81 1.70
C PHE A 49 -18.34 5.98 1.57
N GLN A 50 -18.93 5.39 0.56
CA GLN A 50 -20.38 5.37 0.35
C GLN A 50 -20.94 4.05 0.85
N VAL A 51 -21.59 4.05 2.02
CA VAL A 51 -22.00 2.84 2.77
C VAL A 51 -23.25 2.18 2.18
N LEU A 52 -24.18 2.97 1.62
CA LEU A 52 -25.49 2.51 1.16
C LEU A 52 -25.87 3.18 -0.17
N PRO A 53 -26.82 2.59 -0.94
CA PRO A 53 -27.44 3.30 -2.04
C PRO A 53 -28.18 4.54 -1.51
N GLY A 54 -27.57 5.73 -1.67
CA GLY A 54 -28.12 6.99 -1.18
C GLY A 54 -27.04 8.06 -0.98
N PRO A 55 -27.41 9.29 -0.60
CA PRO A 55 -26.46 10.39 -0.47
C PRO A 55 -25.57 10.33 0.81
N ALA A 56 -25.79 9.35 1.67
CA ALA A 56 -25.04 9.22 2.91
C ALA A 56 -23.61 8.73 2.65
N SER A 57 -22.64 9.61 2.80
CA SER A 57 -21.21 9.27 2.78
C SER A 57 -20.61 9.38 4.17
N MET A 58 -19.74 8.45 4.51
CA MET A 58 -18.98 8.44 5.76
C MET A 58 -17.50 8.63 5.47
N TRP A 59 -16.79 9.12 6.49
CA TRP A 59 -15.35 9.23 6.44
C TRP A 59 -14.71 8.16 7.31
N PHE A 60 -13.93 7.28 6.69
CA PHE A 60 -12.96 6.46 7.38
C PHE A 60 -11.72 7.29 7.67
N LYS A 61 -11.19 7.15 8.87
CA LYS A 61 -9.92 7.73 9.27
C LYS A 61 -8.95 6.60 9.54
N GLY A 62 -7.74 6.75 9.06
CA GLY A 62 -6.78 5.68 9.19
C GLY A 62 -5.35 6.13 8.98
N GLY A 63 -4.49 5.15 8.86
CA GLY A 63 -3.10 5.35 8.55
C GLY A 63 -2.56 4.21 7.72
N GLY A 64 -1.41 4.42 7.14
CA GLY A 64 -0.78 3.44 6.29
C GLY A 64 0.73 3.50 6.32
N ALA A 65 1.31 2.45 5.77
CA ALA A 65 2.73 2.37 5.48
C ALA A 65 2.89 1.94 4.02
N ASP A 66 3.73 2.65 3.29
CA ASP A 66 4.05 2.37 1.90
C ASP A 66 5.54 2.11 1.75
N ALA A 67 5.88 1.19 0.86
CA ALA A 67 7.23 0.96 0.42
C ALA A 67 7.24 0.92 -1.12
N ALA A 68 8.19 1.62 -1.73
CA ALA A 68 8.36 1.61 -3.18
C ALA A 68 9.82 1.47 -3.55
N VAL A 69 10.09 0.62 -4.53
CA VAL A 69 11.40 0.46 -5.15
C VAL A 69 11.32 1.05 -6.55
N THR A 70 12.16 2.04 -6.83
CA THR A 70 12.17 2.78 -8.09
C THR A 70 13.51 2.55 -8.81
N PHE A 71 13.43 2.21 -10.10
CA PHE A 71 14.57 2.05 -10.98
C PHE A 71 14.96 3.40 -11.61
N LYS A 72 16.12 3.45 -12.26
CA LYS A 72 16.65 4.68 -12.90
C LYS A 72 15.70 5.29 -13.94
N SER A 73 14.85 4.48 -14.56
CA SER A 73 13.83 4.94 -15.51
C SER A 73 12.66 5.70 -14.87
N GLY A 74 12.57 5.74 -13.54
CA GLY A 74 11.40 6.22 -12.80
C GLY A 74 10.31 5.16 -12.59
N MET A 75 10.36 4.06 -13.34
CA MET A 75 9.48 2.91 -13.13
C MET A 75 9.86 2.16 -11.86
N GLY A 76 8.89 1.59 -11.20
CA GLY A 76 9.12 0.83 -9.97
C GLY A 76 7.92 -0.02 -9.56
N ILE A 77 8.05 -0.62 -8.39
CA ILE A 77 7.00 -1.40 -7.75
C ILE A 77 6.76 -0.80 -6.37
N ALA A 78 5.50 -0.67 -6.00
CA ALA A 78 5.10 -0.21 -4.69
C ALA A 78 4.23 -1.26 -3.99
N ALA A 79 4.28 -1.25 -2.67
CA ALA A 79 3.38 -1.98 -1.78
C ALA A 79 2.81 -1.01 -0.75
N SER A 80 1.54 -1.18 -0.43
CA SER A 80 0.80 -0.34 0.53
C SER A 80 0.05 -1.23 1.51
N LEU A 81 0.12 -0.87 2.79
CA LEU A 81 -0.65 -1.46 3.87
C LEU A 81 -1.38 -0.32 4.59
N THR A 82 -2.70 -0.39 4.67
CA THR A 82 -3.52 0.64 5.32
C THR A 82 -4.50 0.02 6.29
N GLY A 83 -4.72 0.72 7.40
CA GLY A 83 -5.74 0.40 8.39
C GLY A 83 -6.69 1.58 8.57
N ASP A 84 -7.98 1.34 8.42
CA ASP A 84 -9.01 2.37 8.45
C ASP A 84 -10.11 2.00 9.45
N HIS A 85 -10.62 3.01 10.15
CA HIS A 85 -11.68 2.89 11.14
C HIS A 85 -12.78 3.90 10.87
N ALA A 86 -14.02 3.47 10.98
CA ALA A 86 -15.19 4.33 10.99
C ALA A 86 -16.10 3.96 12.15
N SER A 87 -16.49 4.97 12.94
CA SER A 87 -17.43 4.81 14.05
C SER A 87 -18.86 5.04 13.58
N ASN A 88 -19.83 4.33 14.20
CA ASN A 88 -21.25 4.49 13.93
C ASN A 88 -21.66 4.35 12.46
N VAL A 89 -21.12 3.35 11.76
CA VAL A 89 -21.53 2.99 10.38
C VAL A 89 -23.03 2.66 10.34
N THR A 90 -23.51 2.02 11.40
CA THR A 90 -24.92 1.82 11.76
C THR A 90 -25.03 2.04 13.27
N PRO A 91 -26.18 2.43 13.83
CA PRO A 91 -26.31 2.66 15.28
C PRO A 91 -25.70 1.52 16.10
N GLY A 92 -24.61 1.80 16.83
CA GLY A 92 -23.89 0.84 17.66
C GLY A 92 -22.93 -0.10 16.94
N VAL A 93 -22.65 0.12 15.67
CA VAL A 93 -21.72 -0.72 14.89
C VAL A 93 -20.57 0.15 14.33
N ASP A 94 -19.36 -0.18 14.70
CA ASP A 94 -18.14 0.37 14.11
C ASP A 94 -17.67 -0.56 12.98
N ALA A 95 -16.91 -0.04 12.03
CA ALA A 95 -16.30 -0.82 10.98
C ALA A 95 -14.81 -0.56 10.93
N ASN A 96 -14.05 -1.64 10.77
CA ASN A 96 -12.61 -1.60 10.60
C ASN A 96 -12.25 -2.27 9.28
N LYS A 97 -11.20 -1.76 8.63
CA LYS A 97 -10.72 -2.27 7.36
C LYS A 97 -9.21 -2.28 7.33
N ILE A 98 -8.61 -3.37 6.92
CA ILE A 98 -7.19 -3.46 6.60
C ILE A 98 -7.09 -3.79 5.10
N THR A 99 -6.29 -2.99 4.38
CA THR A 99 -6.08 -3.16 2.94
C THR A 99 -4.59 -3.31 2.67
N TYR A 100 -4.22 -4.33 1.88
CA TYR A 100 -2.85 -4.58 1.46
C TYR A 100 -2.82 -4.76 -0.06
N LEU A 101 -2.01 -3.92 -0.70
CA LEU A 101 -1.94 -3.79 -2.15
C LEU A 101 -0.49 -3.77 -2.60
N ALA A 102 -0.25 -4.20 -3.84
CA ALA A 102 1.03 -4.03 -4.51
C ALA A 102 0.81 -3.83 -6.01
N GLY A 103 1.76 -3.14 -6.67
CA GLY A 103 1.67 -2.93 -8.10
C GLY A 103 2.69 -1.93 -8.65
N PRO A 104 2.56 -1.57 -9.92
CA PRO A 104 3.46 -0.64 -10.58
C PRO A 104 3.31 0.79 -10.05
N ARG A 105 4.45 1.48 -9.99
CA ARG A 105 4.57 2.89 -9.66
C ARG A 105 5.53 3.56 -10.63
N TYR A 106 5.21 4.77 -11.02
CA TYR A 106 6.12 5.66 -11.75
C TYR A 106 6.40 6.89 -10.89
N THR A 107 7.68 7.22 -10.71
CA THR A 107 8.13 8.37 -9.93
C THR A 107 8.94 9.30 -10.82
N TRP A 108 8.56 10.57 -10.84
CA TRP A 108 9.23 11.62 -11.56
C TRP A 108 9.74 12.68 -10.60
N THR A 109 11.02 13.06 -10.73
CA THR A 109 11.61 14.18 -10.00
C THR A 109 11.29 15.46 -10.75
N ALA A 110 10.33 16.23 -10.22
CA ALA A 110 9.86 17.47 -10.84
C ALA A 110 10.83 18.63 -10.60
N TRP A 111 11.52 18.61 -9.45
CA TRP A 111 12.51 19.64 -9.10
C TRP A 111 13.58 19.06 -8.18
N GLN A 112 14.81 19.53 -8.35
CA GLN A 112 15.95 19.20 -7.50
C GLN A 112 16.84 20.44 -7.34
N GLY A 113 17.20 20.78 -6.10
CA GLY A 113 18.18 21.82 -5.82
C GLY A 113 19.59 21.38 -6.23
N HIS A 114 20.39 22.30 -6.72
CA HIS A 114 21.71 22.01 -7.30
C HIS A 114 22.86 22.72 -6.57
N THR A 115 22.57 23.64 -5.64
CA THR A 115 23.61 24.46 -5.00
C THR A 115 23.30 24.74 -3.53
N GLY A 116 24.35 24.73 -2.71
CA GLY A 116 24.32 25.17 -1.32
C GLY A 116 23.36 24.37 -0.44
N ALA A 117 22.59 25.07 0.39
CA ALA A 117 21.63 24.45 1.32
C ALA A 117 20.49 23.70 0.62
N ALA A 118 20.19 24.05 -0.63
CA ALA A 118 19.14 23.41 -1.42
C ALA A 118 19.59 22.12 -2.13
N ASP A 119 20.88 21.77 -2.12
CA ASP A 119 21.43 20.60 -2.83
C ASP A 119 20.78 19.27 -2.41
N ASN A 120 20.24 19.20 -1.20
CA ASN A 120 19.57 18.04 -0.67
C ASN A 120 18.03 18.06 -0.82
N GLN A 121 17.49 19.15 -1.34
CA GLN A 121 16.04 19.32 -1.51
C GLN A 121 15.60 18.80 -2.87
N ARG A 122 14.44 18.15 -2.91
CA ARG A 122 13.83 17.69 -4.16
C ARG A 122 12.32 17.54 -4.02
N MET A 123 11.64 17.64 -5.14
CA MET A 123 10.22 17.41 -5.27
C MET A 123 9.99 16.26 -6.25
N GLN A 124 9.23 15.26 -5.81
CA GLN A 124 8.90 14.09 -6.61
C GLN A 124 7.39 13.95 -6.72
N ILE A 125 6.92 13.73 -7.95
CA ILE A 125 5.54 13.35 -8.24
C ILE A 125 5.55 11.87 -8.57
N PHE A 126 4.56 11.13 -8.07
CA PHE A 126 4.39 9.74 -8.42
C PHE A 126 2.95 9.43 -8.81
N GLY A 127 2.80 8.42 -9.69
CA GLY A 127 1.53 7.79 -10.00
C GLY A 127 1.64 6.27 -9.80
N GLN A 128 0.57 5.64 -9.36
CA GLN A 128 0.58 4.20 -9.04
C GLN A 128 -0.75 3.54 -9.38
N GLY A 129 -0.66 2.21 -9.69
CA GLY A 129 -1.82 1.34 -9.81
C GLY A 129 -1.55 0.08 -9.00
N LEU A 130 -2.28 -0.10 -7.90
CA LEU A 130 -2.06 -1.16 -6.94
C LEU A 130 -3.25 -2.11 -6.90
N PHE A 131 -2.98 -3.41 -6.69
CA PHE A 131 -3.98 -4.47 -6.62
C PHE A 131 -3.70 -5.36 -5.41
N GLY A 132 -4.75 -5.92 -4.83
CA GLY A 132 -4.61 -6.82 -3.69
C GLY A 132 -5.95 -7.11 -3.03
N TRP A 133 -5.97 -7.08 -1.71
CA TRP A 133 -7.15 -7.43 -0.93
C TRP A 133 -7.39 -6.45 0.21
N THR A 134 -8.67 -6.36 0.56
CA THR A 134 -9.14 -5.72 1.77
C THR A 134 -9.81 -6.74 2.68
N HIS A 135 -9.62 -6.57 3.97
CA HIS A 135 -10.27 -7.35 5.02
C HIS A 135 -11.03 -6.40 5.94
N GLY A 136 -12.34 -6.47 5.88
CA GLY A 136 -13.24 -5.75 6.78
C GLY A 136 -13.58 -6.62 7.99
N PHE A 137 -13.64 -6.03 9.18
CA PHE A 137 -13.99 -6.70 10.43
C PHE A 137 -14.71 -5.74 11.37
N ASN A 138 -15.40 -6.32 12.36
CA ASN A 138 -16.30 -5.61 13.30
C ASN A 138 -17.43 -4.82 12.60
N GLY A 139 -17.75 -5.19 11.36
CA GLY A 139 -18.85 -4.59 10.58
C GLY A 139 -20.02 -5.53 10.42
N VAL A 140 -20.97 -5.16 9.57
CA VAL A 140 -22.11 -5.98 9.18
C VAL A 140 -22.04 -6.22 7.68
N TYR A 141 -21.68 -7.44 7.28
CA TYR A 141 -21.52 -7.83 5.89
C TYR A 141 -22.61 -8.86 5.52
N PRO A 142 -23.48 -8.55 4.53
CA PRO A 142 -24.49 -9.48 4.06
C PRO A 142 -23.86 -10.72 3.41
N THR A 143 -24.46 -11.87 3.67
CA THR A 143 -24.12 -13.15 3.04
C THR A 143 -25.40 -13.81 2.52
N THR A 144 -25.27 -14.89 1.76
CA THR A 144 -26.43 -15.69 1.28
C THR A 144 -27.24 -16.35 2.41
N SER A 145 -26.61 -16.54 3.58
CA SER A 145 -27.21 -17.21 4.74
C SER A 145 -27.47 -16.26 5.93
N GLY A 146 -27.32 -14.95 5.75
CA GLY A 146 -27.51 -13.96 6.82
C GLY A 146 -26.45 -12.85 6.79
N VAL A 147 -25.89 -12.52 7.95
CA VAL A 147 -24.86 -11.50 8.10
C VAL A 147 -23.63 -12.07 8.80
N THR A 148 -22.46 -11.53 8.47
CA THR A 148 -21.19 -11.86 9.13
C THR A 148 -20.51 -10.59 9.63
N SER A 149 -19.67 -10.70 10.66
CA SER A 149 -18.90 -9.60 11.21
C SER A 149 -17.60 -9.31 10.46
N SER A 150 -17.22 -10.16 9.51
CA SER A 150 -16.00 -9.98 8.72
C SER A 150 -16.20 -10.42 7.27
N ALA A 151 -15.51 -9.73 6.37
CA ALA A 151 -15.50 -10.07 4.95
C ALA A 151 -14.12 -9.78 4.35
N LYS A 152 -13.73 -10.58 3.35
CA LYS A 152 -12.51 -10.39 2.58
C LYS A 152 -12.87 -10.21 1.11
N ALA A 153 -12.27 -9.23 0.45
CA ALA A 153 -12.57 -8.89 -0.93
C ALA A 153 -11.35 -8.42 -1.69
N LEU A 154 -11.43 -8.44 -3.01
CA LEU A 154 -10.45 -7.80 -3.87
C LEU A 154 -10.52 -6.30 -3.72
N ALA A 155 -9.36 -5.66 -3.83
CA ALA A 155 -9.22 -4.21 -3.81
C ALA A 155 -8.24 -3.76 -4.89
N MET A 156 -8.50 -2.59 -5.46
CA MET A 156 -7.60 -1.89 -6.36
C MET A 156 -7.54 -0.42 -5.98
N GLN A 157 -6.39 0.19 -6.22
CA GLN A 157 -6.13 1.59 -5.96
C GLN A 157 -5.40 2.18 -7.16
N VAL A 158 -5.86 3.33 -7.63
CA VAL A 158 -5.21 4.08 -8.70
C VAL A 158 -5.13 5.53 -8.26
N GLY A 159 -3.93 6.09 -8.29
CA GLY A 159 -3.75 7.46 -7.85
C GLY A 159 -2.30 7.89 -7.89
N GLY A 160 -1.97 8.89 -7.09
CA GLY A 160 -0.63 9.42 -7.02
C GLY A 160 -0.49 10.54 -6.01
N GLY A 161 0.74 11.03 -5.87
CA GLY A 161 1.02 12.03 -4.85
C GLY A 161 2.29 12.81 -5.11
N LEU A 162 2.55 13.71 -4.16
CA LEU A 162 3.67 14.63 -4.15
C LEU A 162 4.48 14.46 -2.88
N ASN A 163 5.76 14.09 -3.04
CA ASN A 163 6.74 14.03 -1.96
C ASN A 163 7.69 15.24 -2.06
N ILE A 164 7.95 15.89 -0.94
CA ILE A 164 8.93 16.97 -0.82
C ILE A 164 9.99 16.53 0.17
N TYR A 165 11.23 16.42 -0.28
CA TYR A 165 12.38 16.07 0.55
C TYR A 165 13.15 17.31 0.93
N PHE A 166 13.34 17.53 2.23
CA PHE A 166 14.11 18.64 2.79
C PHE A 166 15.57 18.28 2.99
N THR A 167 15.84 17.00 3.18
CA THR A 167 17.18 16.44 3.28
C THR A 167 17.36 15.34 2.25
N ARG A 168 18.54 14.74 2.22
CA ARG A 168 18.83 13.60 1.34
C ARG A 168 17.84 12.44 1.53
N ASN A 169 17.45 12.18 2.77
CA ASN A 169 16.67 11.00 3.14
C ASN A 169 15.25 11.35 3.62
N PHE A 170 15.07 12.47 4.34
CA PHE A 170 13.80 12.81 4.97
C PHE A 170 12.99 13.82 4.16
N GLY A 171 11.69 13.55 4.08
CA GLY A 171 10.72 14.41 3.43
C GLY A 171 9.31 14.21 3.99
N ILE A 172 8.37 14.89 3.38
CA ILE A 172 6.96 14.75 3.63
C ILE A 172 6.25 14.31 2.35
N ARG A 173 5.22 13.51 2.50
CA ARG A 173 4.18 13.34 1.50
C ARG A 173 3.16 14.44 1.73
N LEU A 174 3.22 15.46 0.88
CA LEU A 174 2.37 16.64 1.02
C LEU A 174 0.91 16.30 0.76
N LEU A 175 0.67 15.49 -0.24
CA LEU A 175 -0.65 14.99 -0.62
C LEU A 175 -0.50 13.71 -1.45
N GLU A 176 -1.37 12.77 -1.19
CA GLU A 176 -1.65 11.64 -2.07
C GLU A 176 -3.15 11.54 -2.23
N ALA A 177 -3.62 11.36 -3.45
CA ALA A 177 -5.02 11.20 -3.78
C ALA A 177 -5.21 9.93 -4.60
N ASP A 178 -6.03 9.02 -4.09
CA ASP A 178 -6.27 7.72 -4.69
C ASP A 178 -7.75 7.45 -4.85
N TYR A 179 -8.10 6.91 -6.00
CA TYR A 179 -9.35 6.21 -6.20
C TYR A 179 -9.18 4.76 -5.73
N VAL A 180 -9.98 4.35 -4.77
CA VAL A 180 -9.97 3.00 -4.20
C VAL A 180 -11.27 2.30 -4.57
N ARG A 181 -11.16 1.12 -5.16
CA ARG A 181 -12.32 0.25 -5.42
C ARG A 181 -12.16 -1.05 -4.66
N THR A 182 -13.20 -1.41 -3.93
CA THR A 182 -13.30 -2.67 -3.20
C THR A 182 -14.57 -3.43 -3.59
N VAL A 183 -14.55 -4.76 -3.44
CA VAL A 183 -15.68 -5.64 -3.78
C VAL A 183 -16.24 -6.28 -2.51
N LEU A 184 -16.31 -5.50 -1.41
CA LEU A 184 -16.89 -5.97 -0.16
C LEU A 184 -18.40 -6.18 -0.30
N PRO A 185 -18.98 -7.22 0.31
CA PRO A 185 -20.43 -7.45 0.30
C PRO A 185 -21.16 -6.26 0.97
N ASN A 186 -22.12 -5.66 0.29
CA ASN A 186 -22.94 -4.56 0.81
C ASN A 186 -24.46 -4.79 0.61
N GLY A 187 -24.84 -5.99 0.17
CA GLY A 187 -26.24 -6.34 -0.06
C GLY A 187 -26.87 -5.75 -1.31
N SER A 188 -26.12 -5.01 -2.14
CA SER A 188 -26.63 -4.46 -3.40
C SER A 188 -25.68 -4.70 -4.57
N THR A 189 -24.71 -3.86 -4.80
CA THR A 189 -23.78 -3.94 -5.94
C THR A 189 -22.49 -4.69 -5.62
N ASN A 190 -22.20 -4.93 -4.33
CA ASN A 190 -20.95 -5.49 -3.83
C ASN A 190 -19.70 -4.77 -4.41
N SER A 191 -19.83 -3.46 -4.59
CA SER A 191 -18.75 -2.64 -5.14
C SER A 191 -18.80 -1.26 -4.49
N GLN A 192 -17.69 -0.85 -3.92
CA GLN A 192 -17.48 0.45 -3.32
C GLN A 192 -16.44 1.22 -4.15
N ASN A 193 -16.68 2.51 -4.31
CA ASN A 193 -15.80 3.41 -5.04
C ASN A 193 -15.52 4.60 -4.13
N ASP A 194 -14.31 4.70 -3.66
CA ASP A 194 -13.91 5.58 -2.59
C ASP A 194 -12.81 6.53 -3.06
N LEU A 195 -12.80 7.74 -2.53
CA LEU A 195 -11.71 8.68 -2.65
C LEU A 195 -10.94 8.71 -1.34
N ARG A 196 -9.65 8.38 -1.41
CA ARG A 196 -8.72 8.47 -0.29
C ARG A 196 -7.78 9.64 -0.49
N LEU A 197 -7.62 10.42 0.57
CA LEU A 197 -6.62 11.49 0.66
C LEU A 197 -5.68 11.17 1.81
N SER A 198 -4.38 11.25 1.58
CA SER A 198 -3.39 11.00 2.61
C SER A 198 -2.23 12.01 2.60
N VAL A 199 -1.67 12.21 3.78
CA VAL A 199 -0.47 13.01 4.05
C VAL A 199 0.46 12.22 4.96
N GLY A 200 1.77 12.51 4.95
CA GLY A 200 2.65 11.71 5.80
C GLY A 200 4.11 12.11 5.76
N LEU A 201 4.92 11.27 6.40
CA LEU A 201 6.37 11.37 6.40
C LEU A 201 6.95 10.38 5.40
N THR A 202 8.03 10.76 4.72
CA THR A 202 8.73 9.91 3.76
C THR A 202 10.20 9.79 4.10
N TYR A 203 10.74 8.60 3.87
CA TYR A 203 12.16 8.30 4.03
C TYR A 203 12.70 7.66 2.77
N HIS A 204 13.77 8.23 2.22
CA HIS A 204 14.40 7.77 0.99
C HIS A 204 15.72 7.07 1.28
N ILE A 205 15.93 5.93 0.65
CA ILE A 205 17.14 5.12 0.70
C ILE A 205 17.66 4.95 -0.72
N GLY A 206 18.88 5.33 -0.99
CA GLY A 206 19.54 5.19 -2.29
C GLY A 206 20.46 6.35 -2.61
N ARG A 207 21.28 6.16 -3.67
CA ARG A 207 22.08 7.24 -4.25
C ARG A 207 21.28 7.96 -5.32
N ARG A 208 21.59 9.24 -5.49
CA ARG A 208 21.06 10.10 -6.55
C ARG A 208 21.81 9.88 -7.84
#